data_09601875fb156703ca944e33c3a5eed0
#
_entry.id   09601875fb156703ca944e33c3a5eed0
#
_cell.length_a   1.000
_cell.length_b   1.000
_cell.length_c   1.000
_cell.angle_alpha   90.00
_cell.angle_beta   90.00
_cell.angle_gamma   90.00
#
_symmetry.space_group_name_H-M   'P 1'
#
loop_
_entity.id
_entity.type
_entity.pdbx_description
1 polymer ?
#
loop_
_entity_poly.entity_id
_entity_poly.type
_entity_poly.pdbx_seq_one_letter_code
_entity_poly.pdbx_strand_id
1 'polypeptide(L)'
;MATVSLRDIKKSFGKTDVIHGVDIDIKDGEFIVIVGPSGCGKSTLLRMVAGLETVTSGEVHIGGALVNDMEPMDRDIAMVFQNYALYPHMSVFDNMAYGLKIAGRPKVEIAERVEAAAKLLQLEPYLKRRPRELSGGQRQRVAMGRAIVRKPS
;
A
#
# COMPACT_ATOMS: atom_id res chain seq x y z
N MET A 1 4.16 -14.12 -0.71
CA MET A 1 4.57 -12.74 -0.35
C MET A 1 6.08 -12.66 -0.48
N ALA A 2 6.68 -11.47 -0.57
CA ALA A 2 8.13 -11.34 -0.74
C ALA A 2 8.82 -11.00 0.59
N THR A 3 10.12 -11.34 0.72
CA THR A 3 10.96 -10.85 1.82
C THR A 3 11.22 -9.36 1.65
N VAL A 4 11.36 -8.62 2.75
CA VAL A 4 11.77 -7.21 2.72
C VAL A 4 12.99 -7.03 3.63
N SER A 5 14.04 -6.38 3.12
CA SER A 5 15.24 -6.09 3.90
C SER A 5 15.58 -4.60 3.79
N LEU A 6 15.79 -3.98 4.92
CA LEU A 6 16.26 -2.60 5.05
C LEU A 6 17.67 -2.64 5.61
N ARG A 7 18.59 -1.90 5.01
CA ARG A 7 20.01 -1.84 5.41
C ARG A 7 20.44 -0.39 5.61
N ASP A 8 20.81 -0.04 6.83
CA ASP A 8 21.28 1.29 7.27
C ASP A 8 20.44 2.44 6.68
N ILE A 9 19.11 2.28 6.71
CA ILE A 9 18.18 3.27 6.12
C ILE A 9 18.26 4.57 6.89
N LYS A 10 18.62 5.65 6.19
CA LYS A 10 18.61 7.02 6.73
C LYS A 10 17.73 7.92 5.86
N LYS A 11 17.05 8.86 6.52
CA LYS A 11 16.24 9.88 5.84
C LYS A 11 16.39 11.21 6.52
N SER A 12 16.79 12.21 5.71
CA SER A 12 16.86 13.61 6.10
C SER A 12 15.96 14.44 5.18
N PHE A 13 15.29 15.43 5.74
CA PHE A 13 14.57 16.47 5.00
C PHE A 13 15.29 17.81 5.25
N GLY A 14 16.08 18.24 4.28
CA GLY A 14 16.97 19.38 4.44
C GLY A 14 17.98 19.14 5.56
N LYS A 15 17.87 19.90 6.66
CA LYS A 15 18.76 19.78 7.84
C LYS A 15 18.21 18.91 8.95
N THR A 16 17.02 18.33 8.77
CA THR A 16 16.35 17.54 9.81
C THR A 16 16.47 16.06 9.51
N ASP A 17 17.15 15.33 10.37
CA ASP A 17 17.26 13.88 10.29
C ASP A 17 16.00 13.26 10.94
N VAL A 18 15.31 12.39 10.20
CA VAL A 18 14.07 11.74 10.63
C VAL A 18 14.27 10.25 10.88
N ILE A 19 15.17 9.61 10.13
CA ILE A 19 15.52 8.19 10.30
C ILE A 19 17.03 8.09 10.32
N HIS A 20 17.57 7.41 11.34
CA HIS A 20 18.97 7.49 11.77
C HIS A 20 19.76 6.18 11.58
N GLY A 21 19.39 5.37 10.60
CA GLY A 21 19.99 4.06 10.37
C GLY A 21 19.10 2.95 10.93
N VAL A 22 18.25 2.40 10.07
CA VAL A 22 17.32 1.32 10.43
C VAL A 22 17.68 0.07 9.64
N ASP A 23 17.89 -1.02 10.37
CA ASP A 23 18.12 -2.35 9.84
C ASP A 23 16.94 -3.25 10.22
N ILE A 24 16.26 -3.83 9.23
CA ILE A 24 15.13 -4.74 9.43
C ILE A 24 15.20 -5.85 8.38
N ASP A 25 15.00 -7.08 8.81
CA ASP A 25 14.77 -8.23 7.95
C ASP A 25 13.37 -8.79 8.21
N ILE A 26 12.54 -8.79 7.17
CA ILE A 26 11.18 -9.30 7.19
C ILE A 26 11.13 -10.55 6.30
N LYS A 27 10.72 -11.66 6.88
CA LYS A 27 10.57 -12.93 6.16
C LYS A 27 9.28 -12.95 5.34
N ASP A 28 9.25 -13.83 4.37
CA ASP A 28 8.03 -14.09 3.61
C ASP A 28 6.88 -14.49 4.56
N GLY A 29 5.72 -13.82 4.39
CA GLY A 29 4.52 -14.04 5.20
C GLY A 29 4.57 -13.48 6.63
N GLU A 30 5.63 -12.79 7.03
CA GLU A 30 5.75 -12.21 8.36
C GLU A 30 4.87 -10.97 8.52
N PHE A 31 4.22 -10.85 9.69
CA PHE A 31 3.43 -9.68 10.07
C PHE A 31 4.26 -8.78 11.00
N ILE A 32 4.59 -7.57 10.53
CA ILE A 32 5.40 -6.61 11.27
C ILE A 32 4.55 -5.43 11.73
N VAL A 33 4.74 -5.02 12.99
CA VAL A 33 4.11 -3.83 13.57
C VAL A 33 5.18 -2.80 13.93
N ILE A 34 5.07 -1.61 13.36
CA ILE A 34 5.94 -0.47 13.69
C ILE A 34 5.23 0.42 14.71
N VAL A 35 5.77 0.49 15.92
CA VAL A 35 5.24 1.29 17.02
C VAL A 35 6.18 2.44 17.37
N GLY A 36 5.63 3.53 17.88
CA GLY A 36 6.40 4.70 18.31
C GLY A 36 5.55 5.97 18.37
N PRO A 37 6.06 7.05 18.96
CA PRO A 37 5.35 8.32 19.08
C PRO A 37 5.02 8.96 17.74
N SER A 38 4.10 9.93 17.73
CA SER A 38 3.80 10.69 16.52
C SER A 38 5.06 11.45 16.05
N GLY A 39 5.29 11.47 14.73
CA GLY A 39 6.43 12.18 14.13
C GLY A 39 7.76 11.43 14.13
N CYS A 40 7.86 10.21 14.70
CA CYS A 40 9.13 9.44 14.71
C CYS A 40 9.51 8.74 13.39
N GLY A 41 8.87 9.08 12.27
CA GLY A 41 9.27 8.57 10.96
C GLY A 41 8.58 7.28 10.48
N LYS A 42 7.63 6.69 11.23
CA LYS A 42 6.95 5.43 10.82
C LYS A 42 6.35 5.47 9.42
N SER A 43 5.57 6.51 9.14
CA SER A 43 4.94 6.68 7.81
C SER A 43 5.97 6.99 6.74
N THR A 44 7.07 7.66 7.08
CA THR A 44 8.18 7.94 6.17
C THR A 44 8.88 6.63 5.80
N LEU A 45 9.16 5.77 6.76
CA LEU A 45 9.75 4.45 6.52
C LEU A 45 8.88 3.61 5.57
N LEU A 46 7.57 3.52 5.85
CA LEU A 46 6.63 2.80 4.97
C LEU A 46 6.58 3.40 3.56
N ARG A 47 6.64 4.73 3.43
CA ARG A 47 6.66 5.39 2.12
C ARG A 47 7.95 5.10 1.35
N MET A 48 9.11 5.00 2.03
CA MET A 48 10.37 4.62 1.40
C MET A 48 10.33 3.18 0.88
N VAL A 49 9.78 2.23 1.67
CA VAL A 49 9.55 0.86 1.20
C VAL A 49 8.62 0.85 -0.02
N ALA A 50 7.58 1.70 0.00
CA ALA A 50 6.63 1.81 -1.10
C ALA A 50 7.16 2.58 -2.34
N GLY A 51 8.35 3.19 -2.26
CA GLY A 51 8.90 4.03 -3.34
C GLY A 51 8.23 5.39 -3.50
N LEU A 52 7.39 5.77 -2.53
CA LEU A 52 6.71 7.07 -2.49
C LEU A 52 7.56 8.16 -1.84
N GLU A 53 8.72 7.79 -1.32
CA GLU A 53 9.73 8.66 -0.73
C GLU A 53 11.10 8.03 -0.98
N THR A 54 12.10 8.85 -1.31
CA THR A 54 13.47 8.40 -1.52
C THR A 54 14.21 8.21 -0.20
N VAL A 55 15.13 7.26 -0.14
CA VAL A 55 16.08 7.15 0.97
C VAL A 55 17.19 8.20 0.80
N THR A 56 17.71 8.73 1.90
CA THR A 56 18.91 9.59 1.84
C THR A 56 20.16 8.72 1.72
N SER A 57 20.22 7.61 2.43
CA SER A 57 21.22 6.56 2.29
C SER A 57 20.70 5.23 2.80
N GLY A 58 21.39 4.15 2.49
CA GLY A 58 20.98 2.79 2.80
C GLY A 58 20.26 2.11 1.63
N GLU A 59 19.85 0.89 1.84
CA GLU A 59 19.30 0.03 0.78
C GLU A 59 17.95 -0.59 1.21
N VAL A 60 16.99 -0.56 0.29
CA VAL A 60 15.70 -1.25 0.40
C VAL A 60 15.70 -2.41 -0.58
N HIS A 61 15.50 -3.62 -0.08
CA HIS A 61 15.39 -4.83 -0.90
C HIS A 61 14.00 -5.44 -0.74
N ILE A 62 13.41 -5.87 -1.85
CA ILE A 62 12.14 -6.62 -1.90
C ILE A 62 12.36 -7.87 -2.75
N GLY A 63 12.08 -9.04 -2.18
CA GLY A 63 12.34 -10.32 -2.85
C GLY A 63 13.81 -10.52 -3.24
N GLY A 64 14.75 -9.93 -2.49
CA GLY A 64 16.18 -9.95 -2.76
C GLY A 64 16.66 -8.93 -3.81
N ALA A 65 15.77 -8.22 -4.49
CA ALA A 65 16.13 -7.18 -5.46
C ALA A 65 16.26 -5.82 -4.77
N LEU A 66 17.32 -5.05 -5.07
CA LEU A 66 17.46 -3.65 -4.66
C LEU A 66 16.42 -2.80 -5.39
N VAL A 67 15.59 -2.05 -4.65
CA VAL A 67 14.47 -1.30 -5.21
C VAL A 67 14.56 0.22 -5.01
N ASN A 68 15.71 0.75 -4.58
CA ASN A 68 15.88 2.18 -4.30
C ASN A 68 15.41 3.07 -5.46
N ASP A 69 15.82 2.75 -6.68
CA ASP A 69 15.52 3.50 -7.91
C ASP A 69 14.31 2.95 -8.68
N MET A 70 13.64 1.93 -8.14
CA MET A 70 12.47 1.33 -8.77
C MET A 70 11.21 2.14 -8.48
N GLU A 71 10.44 2.44 -9.53
CA GLU A 71 9.17 3.15 -9.40
C GLU A 71 8.16 2.38 -8.52
N PRO A 72 7.28 3.07 -7.79
CA PRO A 72 6.31 2.41 -6.90
C PRO A 72 5.44 1.36 -7.59
N MET A 73 5.10 1.57 -8.86
CA MET A 73 4.26 0.65 -9.64
C MET A 73 4.94 -0.67 -9.96
N ASP A 74 6.28 -0.68 -10.01
CA ASP A 74 7.09 -1.84 -10.39
C ASP A 74 7.56 -2.66 -9.17
N ARG A 75 7.36 -2.16 -7.94
CA ARG A 75 7.76 -2.85 -6.70
C ARG A 75 6.86 -4.02 -6.30
N ASP A 76 5.78 -4.28 -7.02
CA ASP A 76 4.77 -5.32 -6.75
C ASP A 76 4.24 -5.36 -5.30
N ILE A 77 4.05 -4.19 -4.73
CA ILE A 77 3.48 -3.99 -3.40
C ILE A 77 2.18 -3.21 -3.46
N ALA A 78 1.42 -3.23 -2.37
CA ALA A 78 0.25 -2.39 -2.20
C ALA A 78 0.32 -1.65 -0.87
N MET A 79 -0.09 -0.39 -0.86
CA MET A 79 -0.14 0.46 0.34
C MET A 79 -1.55 0.94 0.60
N VAL A 80 -1.97 0.86 1.87
CA VAL A 80 -3.22 1.47 2.35
C VAL A 80 -2.86 2.73 3.14
N PHE A 81 -3.35 3.88 2.67
CA PHE A 81 -3.06 5.17 3.30
C PHE A 81 -3.96 5.43 4.51
N GLN A 82 -3.46 6.18 5.48
CA GLN A 82 -4.21 6.56 6.69
C GLN A 82 -5.49 7.35 6.39
N ASN A 83 -5.49 8.18 5.35
CA ASN A 83 -6.65 8.95 4.88
C ASN A 83 -7.50 8.19 3.85
N TYR A 84 -7.25 6.88 3.69
CA TYR A 84 -7.88 5.96 2.74
C TYR A 84 -7.64 6.27 1.26
N ALA A 85 -7.36 7.51 0.87
CA ALA A 85 -7.08 7.99 -0.49
C ALA A 85 -8.10 7.46 -1.55
N LEU A 86 -9.40 7.43 -1.19
CA LEU A 86 -10.45 7.00 -2.10
C LEU A 86 -10.79 8.11 -3.09
N TYR A 87 -11.09 7.72 -4.33
CA TYR A 87 -11.58 8.63 -5.36
C TYR A 87 -13.06 8.95 -5.10
N PRO A 88 -13.40 10.20 -4.71
CA PRO A 88 -14.74 10.54 -4.20
C PRO A 88 -15.83 10.48 -5.25
N HIS A 89 -15.47 10.64 -6.53
CA HIS A 89 -16.37 10.61 -7.68
C HIS A 89 -16.67 9.21 -8.20
N MET A 90 -15.88 8.20 -7.77
CA MET A 90 -16.02 6.81 -8.18
C MET A 90 -16.88 6.01 -7.20
N SER A 91 -17.57 4.97 -7.70
CA SER A 91 -18.23 3.97 -6.86
C SER A 91 -17.20 3.16 -6.04
N VAL A 92 -17.67 2.39 -5.05
CA VAL A 92 -16.83 1.41 -4.33
C VAL A 92 -16.22 0.41 -5.31
N PHE A 93 -17.04 -0.15 -6.21
CA PHE A 93 -16.55 -1.05 -7.25
C PHE A 93 -15.44 -0.42 -8.08
N ASP A 94 -15.66 0.80 -8.59
CA ASP A 94 -14.67 1.49 -9.42
C ASP A 94 -13.39 1.85 -8.66
N ASN A 95 -13.51 2.23 -7.38
CA ASN A 95 -12.35 2.45 -6.52
C ASN A 95 -11.50 1.17 -6.41
N MET A 96 -12.12 0.03 -6.16
CA MET A 96 -11.41 -1.26 -6.05
C MET A 96 -10.84 -1.70 -7.40
N ALA A 97 -11.60 -1.53 -8.49
CA ALA A 97 -11.22 -1.93 -9.84
C ALA A 97 -10.12 -1.05 -10.48
N TYR A 98 -9.90 0.17 -9.97
CA TYR A 98 -9.12 1.21 -10.66
C TYR A 98 -7.72 0.74 -11.07
N GLY A 99 -6.96 0.16 -10.15
CA GLY A 99 -5.60 -0.33 -10.44
C GLY A 99 -5.57 -1.44 -11.50
N LEU A 100 -6.57 -2.32 -11.50
CA LEU A 100 -6.70 -3.39 -12.49
C LEU A 100 -7.07 -2.85 -13.88
N LYS A 101 -7.92 -1.79 -13.93
CA LYS A 101 -8.28 -1.10 -15.18
C LYS A 101 -7.06 -0.45 -15.81
N ILE A 102 -6.23 0.26 -15.02
CA ILE A 102 -4.97 0.87 -15.51
C ILE A 102 -4.01 -0.20 -16.01
N ALA A 103 -3.92 -1.34 -15.31
CA ALA A 103 -3.09 -2.48 -15.73
C ALA A 103 -3.66 -3.25 -16.95
N GLY A 104 -4.74 -2.76 -17.57
CA GLY A 104 -5.33 -3.34 -18.79
C GLY A 104 -5.94 -4.72 -18.59
N ARG A 105 -6.33 -5.09 -17.35
CA ARG A 105 -6.92 -6.42 -17.12
C ARG A 105 -8.30 -6.55 -17.76
N PRO A 106 -8.67 -7.79 -18.21
CA PRO A 106 -9.98 -8.05 -18.78
C PRO A 106 -11.12 -7.72 -17.81
N LYS A 107 -12.26 -7.24 -18.35
CA LYS A 107 -13.42 -6.86 -17.50
C LYS A 107 -13.94 -8.01 -16.64
N VAL A 108 -13.90 -9.25 -17.15
CA VAL A 108 -14.33 -10.45 -16.42
C VAL A 108 -13.43 -10.66 -15.20
N GLU A 109 -12.10 -10.64 -15.38
CA GLU A 109 -11.14 -10.79 -14.31
C GLU A 109 -11.29 -9.67 -13.23
N ILE A 110 -11.53 -8.43 -13.68
CA ILE A 110 -11.76 -7.30 -12.76
C ILE A 110 -13.00 -7.57 -11.90
N ALA A 111 -14.12 -7.99 -12.51
CA ALA A 111 -15.34 -8.27 -11.77
C ALA A 111 -15.13 -9.39 -10.75
N GLU A 112 -14.55 -10.51 -11.15
CA GLU A 112 -14.26 -11.64 -10.26
C GLU A 112 -13.39 -11.26 -9.07
N ARG A 113 -12.29 -10.50 -9.31
CA ARG A 113 -11.38 -10.08 -8.24
C ARG A 113 -12.04 -9.08 -7.28
N VAL A 114 -12.83 -8.13 -7.80
CA VAL A 114 -13.54 -7.15 -6.97
C VAL A 114 -14.62 -7.83 -6.15
N GLU A 115 -15.41 -8.74 -6.74
CA GLU A 115 -16.45 -9.48 -6.01
C GLU A 115 -15.86 -10.37 -4.90
N ALA A 116 -14.77 -11.08 -5.19
CA ALA A 116 -14.08 -11.89 -4.18
C ALA A 116 -13.56 -11.03 -3.00
N ALA A 117 -12.95 -9.89 -3.30
CA ALA A 117 -12.48 -8.97 -2.26
C ALA A 117 -13.65 -8.31 -1.50
N ALA A 118 -14.73 -7.96 -2.20
CA ALA A 118 -15.94 -7.39 -1.58
C ALA A 118 -16.57 -8.38 -0.62
N LYS A 119 -16.65 -9.66 -0.99
CA LYS A 119 -17.15 -10.72 -0.12
C LYS A 119 -16.29 -10.88 1.13
N LEU A 120 -14.98 -10.96 0.98
CA LEU A 120 -14.01 -11.04 2.10
C LEU A 120 -14.18 -9.88 3.09
N LEU A 121 -14.43 -8.67 2.58
CA LEU A 121 -14.50 -7.43 3.34
C LEU A 121 -15.95 -7.02 3.71
N GLN A 122 -16.96 -7.84 3.36
CA GLN A 122 -18.38 -7.54 3.60
C GLN A 122 -18.80 -6.20 2.97
N LEU A 123 -18.40 -5.96 1.74
CA LEU A 123 -18.67 -4.73 0.97
C LEU A 123 -19.68 -4.92 -0.15
N GLU A 124 -20.19 -6.14 -0.36
CA GLU A 124 -21.11 -6.48 -1.45
C GLU A 124 -22.32 -5.53 -1.55
N PRO A 125 -23.02 -5.19 -0.42
CA PRO A 125 -24.16 -4.27 -0.47
C PRO A 125 -23.79 -2.83 -0.82
N TYR A 126 -22.51 -2.49 -0.79
CA TYR A 126 -22.01 -1.12 -0.92
C TYR A 126 -21.30 -0.85 -2.26
N LEU A 127 -21.15 -1.87 -3.13
CA LEU A 127 -20.37 -1.76 -4.37
C LEU A 127 -20.80 -0.60 -5.29
N LYS A 128 -22.10 -0.26 -5.29
CA LYS A 128 -22.65 0.85 -6.09
C LYS A 128 -22.58 2.21 -5.40
N ARG A 129 -22.26 2.27 -4.10
CA ARG A 129 -22.19 3.51 -3.34
C ARG A 129 -20.91 4.29 -3.63
N ARG A 130 -20.93 5.59 -3.34
CA ARG A 130 -19.74 6.46 -3.37
C ARG A 130 -19.15 6.61 -1.96
N PRO A 131 -17.87 7.00 -1.81
CA PRO A 131 -17.21 7.14 -0.52
C PRO A 131 -17.95 8.01 0.50
N ARG A 132 -18.64 9.07 0.06
CA ARG A 132 -19.45 9.96 0.92
C ARG A 132 -20.64 9.27 1.59
N GLU A 133 -21.09 8.15 1.04
CA GLU A 133 -22.24 7.35 1.51
C GLU A 133 -21.82 6.22 2.46
N LEU A 134 -20.54 6.19 2.84
CA LEU A 134 -19.92 5.15 3.65
C LEU A 134 -19.50 5.67 5.02
N SER A 135 -19.57 4.81 6.03
CA SER A 135 -18.94 5.06 7.33
C SER A 135 -17.40 5.04 7.22
N GLY A 136 -16.71 5.53 8.27
CA GLY A 136 -15.25 5.50 8.33
C GLY A 136 -14.68 4.09 8.16
N GLY A 137 -15.24 3.11 8.90
CA GLY A 137 -14.82 1.71 8.80
C GLY A 137 -15.10 1.09 7.42
N GLN A 138 -16.21 1.47 6.76
CA GLN A 138 -16.49 1.03 5.40
C GLN A 138 -15.47 1.61 4.40
N ARG A 139 -15.14 2.91 4.51
CA ARG A 139 -14.10 3.52 3.67
C ARG A 139 -12.74 2.85 3.87
N GLN A 140 -12.38 2.52 5.10
CA GLN A 140 -11.15 1.78 5.39
C GLN A 140 -11.14 0.42 4.69
N ARG A 141 -12.24 -0.34 4.77
CA ARG A 141 -12.37 -1.63 4.08
C ARG A 141 -12.27 -1.49 2.55
N VAL A 142 -12.84 -0.44 1.96
CA VAL A 142 -12.67 -0.18 0.52
C VAL A 142 -11.21 0.08 0.17
N ALA A 143 -10.47 0.84 1.00
CA ALA A 143 -9.04 1.06 0.79
C ALA A 143 -8.23 -0.25 0.89
N MET A 144 -8.56 -1.13 1.82
CA MET A 144 -8.00 -2.49 1.88
C MET A 144 -8.35 -3.30 0.63
N GLY A 145 -9.60 -3.22 0.16
CA GLY A 145 -10.04 -3.89 -1.07
C GLY A 145 -9.23 -3.47 -2.29
N ARG A 146 -8.87 -2.19 -2.43
CA ARG A 146 -7.98 -1.70 -3.50
C ARG A 146 -6.60 -2.37 -3.48
N ALA A 147 -6.09 -2.69 -2.30
CA ALA A 147 -4.82 -3.40 -2.16
C ALA A 147 -4.96 -4.89 -2.50
N ILE A 148 -5.99 -5.55 -1.94
CA ILE A 148 -6.21 -6.99 -2.07
C ILE A 148 -6.46 -7.42 -3.53
N VAL A 149 -7.23 -6.64 -4.31
CA VAL A 149 -7.55 -6.99 -5.71
C VAL A 149 -6.31 -7.04 -6.61
N ARG A 150 -5.24 -6.34 -6.25
CA ARG A 150 -3.98 -6.33 -7.01
C ARG A 150 -3.22 -7.64 -6.85
N LYS A 151 -3.45 -8.39 -5.75
CA LYS A 151 -2.69 -9.60 -5.38
C LYS A 151 -1.18 -9.32 -5.39
N PRO A 152 -0.70 -8.39 -4.56
CA PRO A 152 0.73 -8.10 -4.47
C PRO A 152 1.50 -9.34 -3.97
N SER A 153 2.78 -9.42 -4.32
CA SER A 153 3.67 -10.53 -3.93
C SER A 153 3.95 -10.63 -2.43
#